data_fc90399f9c861215289e72f951326cde
#
_entry.id   fc90399f9c861215289e72f951326cde
#
_cell.length_a   1.000
_cell.length_b   1.000
_cell.length_c   1.000
_cell.angle_alpha   90.00
_cell.angle_beta   90.00
_cell.angle_gamma   90.00
#
_symmetry.space_group_name_H-M   'P 1'
#
loop_
_entity.id
_entity.type
_entity.pdbx_description
1 polymer ?
#
loop_
_entity_poly.entity_id
_entity_poly.type
_entity_poly.pdbx_seq_one_letter_code
_entity_poly.pdbx_strand_id
1 'polypeptide(L)'
;MTYLQLVNSVLRRLREDEVTTVAQTSYSKLIGEFVNDAKRTVEDSYDWTALRTTLTVSTTTDTFNYVLTGSQNRMKLLDVVNDTSDWFMQYRGSRWMDNAFLIETPPIGAPQFYSFNGVDANGDNAVDVYPKPDGVYQLRFNVVLRTADFTEDTDKLGAPSSPVIQLATALGARERGETQ
;
A
#
# COMPACT_ATOMS: atom_id res chain seq x y z
N MET A 1 13.51 0.29 -13.74
CA MET A 1 14.56 -0.76 -13.72
C MET A 1 13.90 -2.06 -13.29
N THR A 2 14.38 -3.20 -13.81
CA THR A 2 13.93 -4.52 -13.39
C THR A 2 14.65 -4.95 -12.11
N TYR A 3 14.10 -5.98 -11.44
CA TYR A 3 14.70 -6.54 -10.22
C TYR A 3 16.16 -7.00 -10.45
N LEU A 4 16.40 -7.76 -11.53
CA LEU A 4 17.76 -8.18 -11.90
C LEU A 4 18.70 -6.99 -12.15
N GLN A 5 18.22 -5.95 -12.82
CA GLN A 5 19.02 -4.75 -13.06
C GLN A 5 19.38 -4.00 -11.77
N LEU A 6 18.46 -3.98 -10.78
CA LEU A 6 18.72 -3.40 -9.46
C LEU A 6 19.79 -4.20 -8.72
N VAL A 7 19.65 -5.54 -8.66
CA VAL A 7 20.61 -6.44 -8.01
C VAL A 7 21.98 -6.28 -8.64
N ASN A 8 22.09 -6.34 -9.97
CA ASN A 8 23.37 -6.15 -10.68
C ASN A 8 23.98 -4.76 -10.47
N SER A 9 23.15 -3.71 -10.31
CA SER A 9 23.65 -2.38 -9.98
C SER A 9 24.24 -2.30 -8.57
N VAL A 10 23.70 -3.05 -7.62
CA VAL A 10 24.24 -3.17 -6.25
C VAL A 10 25.51 -4.01 -6.26
N LEU A 11 25.51 -5.18 -6.92
CA LEU A 11 26.68 -6.06 -7.03
C LEU A 11 27.90 -5.30 -7.59
N ARG A 12 27.74 -4.55 -8.69
CA ARG A 12 28.82 -3.72 -9.26
C ARG A 12 29.39 -2.73 -8.26
N ARG A 13 28.54 -2.08 -7.43
CA ARG A 13 29.00 -1.13 -6.41
C ARG A 13 29.76 -1.81 -5.28
N LEU A 14 29.42 -3.07 -4.99
CA LEU A 14 30.11 -3.93 -4.03
C LEU A 14 31.31 -4.67 -4.64
N ARG A 15 31.68 -4.36 -5.91
CA ARG A 15 32.80 -4.97 -6.64
C ARG A 15 32.64 -6.49 -6.82
N GLU A 16 31.40 -6.94 -7.00
CA GLU A 16 31.06 -8.33 -7.29
C GLU A 16 30.67 -8.50 -8.75
N ASP A 17 30.77 -9.74 -9.22
CA ASP A 17 30.37 -10.11 -10.58
C ASP A 17 28.83 -9.98 -10.77
N GLU A 18 28.43 -9.55 -11.97
CA GLU A 18 27.04 -9.52 -12.36
C GLU A 18 26.50 -10.94 -12.55
N VAL A 19 25.21 -11.10 -12.26
CA VAL A 19 24.50 -12.39 -12.41
C VAL A 19 23.49 -12.32 -13.55
N THR A 20 23.16 -13.47 -14.15
CA THR A 20 22.14 -13.60 -15.20
C THR A 20 20.75 -13.79 -14.62
N THR A 21 20.64 -14.24 -13.38
CA THR A 21 19.38 -14.34 -12.61
C THR A 21 19.66 -14.01 -11.14
N VAL A 22 18.69 -13.44 -10.42
CA VAL A 22 18.83 -13.15 -8.99
C VAL A 22 19.07 -14.41 -8.16
N ALA A 23 18.54 -15.54 -8.61
CA ALA A 23 18.67 -16.82 -7.92
C ALA A 23 20.02 -17.54 -8.17
N GLN A 24 20.95 -16.98 -8.97
CA GLN A 24 22.16 -17.64 -9.44
C GLN A 24 23.12 -18.03 -8.32
N THR A 25 23.30 -17.16 -7.34
CA THR A 25 24.20 -17.39 -6.19
C THR A 25 23.49 -17.11 -4.87
N SER A 26 24.00 -17.67 -3.77
CA SER A 26 23.50 -17.34 -2.43
C SER A 26 23.65 -15.84 -2.11
N TYR A 27 24.75 -15.25 -2.58
CA TYR A 27 24.99 -13.82 -2.34
C TYR A 27 24.05 -12.93 -3.17
N SER A 28 23.82 -13.26 -4.44
CA SER A 28 22.86 -12.48 -5.25
C SER A 28 21.42 -12.56 -4.70
N LYS A 29 21.02 -13.70 -4.11
CA LYS A 29 19.74 -13.82 -3.38
C LYS A 29 19.69 -12.88 -2.18
N LEU A 30 20.75 -12.84 -1.36
CA LEU A 30 20.84 -11.93 -0.21
C LEU A 30 20.75 -10.46 -0.66
N ILE A 31 21.47 -10.09 -1.72
CA ILE A 31 21.35 -8.74 -2.30
C ILE A 31 19.94 -8.47 -2.81
N GLY A 32 19.26 -9.48 -3.35
CA GLY A 32 17.86 -9.38 -3.74
C GLY A 32 16.94 -9.06 -2.55
N GLU A 33 17.16 -9.68 -1.40
CA GLU A 33 16.42 -9.34 -0.17
C GLU A 33 16.68 -7.89 0.26
N PHE A 34 17.94 -7.44 0.25
CA PHE A 34 18.29 -6.04 0.55
C PHE A 34 17.65 -5.05 -0.44
N VAL A 35 17.51 -5.42 -1.72
CA VAL A 35 16.79 -4.61 -2.70
C VAL A 35 15.30 -4.51 -2.36
N ASN A 36 14.65 -5.61 -1.92
CA ASN A 36 13.28 -5.58 -1.45
C ASN A 36 13.10 -4.75 -0.18
N ASP A 37 13.99 -4.86 0.80
CA ASP A 37 13.97 -4.05 2.02
C ASP A 37 14.15 -2.56 1.72
N ALA A 38 15.10 -2.23 0.85
CA ALA A 38 15.33 -0.87 0.39
C ALA A 38 14.12 -0.31 -0.37
N LYS A 39 13.51 -1.12 -1.24
CA LYS A 39 12.28 -0.79 -1.96
C LYS A 39 11.15 -0.43 -0.99
N ARG A 40 10.87 -1.29 0.00
CA ARG A 40 9.85 -1.04 1.02
C ARG A 40 10.07 0.28 1.74
N THR A 41 11.31 0.54 2.14
CA THR A 41 11.70 1.78 2.84
C THR A 41 11.48 3.01 1.97
N VAL A 42 11.87 2.95 0.70
CA VAL A 42 11.73 4.07 -0.25
C VAL A 42 10.26 4.30 -0.61
N GLU A 43 9.48 3.24 -0.82
CA GLU A 43 8.04 3.34 -1.09
C GLU A 43 7.26 3.95 0.08
N ASP A 44 7.68 3.67 1.34
CA ASP A 44 7.07 4.25 2.53
C ASP A 44 7.47 5.71 2.80
N SER A 45 8.59 6.15 2.26
CA SER A 45 9.14 7.46 2.58
C SER A 45 8.40 8.63 1.93
N TYR A 46 7.64 8.38 0.86
CA TYR A 46 6.96 9.43 0.10
C TYR A 46 5.74 8.89 -0.65
N ASP A 47 4.78 9.79 -0.94
CA ASP A 47 3.56 9.47 -1.70
C ASP A 47 3.82 9.50 -3.20
N TRP A 48 4.59 8.53 -3.67
CA TRP A 48 4.98 8.42 -5.06
C TRP A 48 3.76 8.37 -6.00
N THR A 49 3.72 9.23 -6.99
CA THR A 49 2.62 9.26 -7.96
C THR A 49 2.44 7.92 -8.67
N ALA A 50 3.54 7.19 -8.90
CA ALA A 50 3.51 5.87 -9.54
C ALA A 50 2.85 4.77 -8.66
N LEU A 51 2.70 5.01 -7.36
CA LEU A 51 2.05 4.09 -6.41
C LEU A 51 0.60 4.47 -6.10
N ARG A 52 0.11 5.58 -6.69
CA ARG A 52 -1.29 5.99 -6.53
C ARG A 52 -2.20 5.07 -7.32
N THR A 53 -3.27 4.65 -6.67
CA THR A 53 -4.32 3.84 -7.29
C THR A 53 -5.66 4.17 -6.66
N THR A 54 -6.70 3.58 -7.21
CA THR A 54 -8.08 3.79 -6.77
C THR A 54 -8.71 2.46 -6.44
N LEU A 55 -9.29 2.36 -5.25
CA LEU A 55 -10.11 1.23 -4.83
C LEU A 55 -11.56 1.68 -4.78
N THR A 56 -12.48 0.83 -5.22
CA THR A 56 -13.91 1.15 -5.24
C THR A 56 -14.71 0.15 -4.44
N VAL A 57 -15.71 0.65 -3.72
CA VAL A 57 -16.69 -0.16 -2.98
C VAL A 57 -18.08 0.25 -3.42
N SER A 58 -18.90 -0.73 -3.77
CA SER A 58 -20.34 -0.53 -4.01
C SER A 58 -21.09 -0.83 -2.73
N THR A 59 -21.87 0.12 -2.24
CA THR A 59 -22.66 -0.09 -1.03
C THR A 59 -23.90 -0.95 -1.29
N THR A 60 -24.43 -1.52 -0.23
CA THR A 60 -25.73 -2.22 -0.20
C THR A 60 -26.60 -1.59 0.87
N THR A 61 -27.90 -1.61 0.65
CA THR A 61 -28.89 -1.05 1.60
C THR A 61 -28.71 -1.65 2.99
N ASP A 62 -28.78 -0.80 4.01
CA ASP A 62 -28.70 -1.12 5.44
C ASP A 62 -27.40 -1.77 5.90
N THR A 63 -26.37 -1.81 5.07
CA THR A 63 -25.03 -2.31 5.41
C THR A 63 -24.09 -1.14 5.61
N PHE A 64 -23.36 -1.09 6.70
CA PHE A 64 -22.46 0.03 7.02
C PHE A 64 -20.98 -0.36 7.05
N ASN A 65 -20.65 -1.65 7.14
CA ASN A 65 -19.28 -2.15 7.17
C ASN A 65 -18.91 -2.81 5.85
N TYR A 66 -17.78 -2.44 5.28
CA TYR A 66 -17.27 -2.93 4.00
C TYR A 66 -15.80 -3.26 4.10
N VAL A 67 -15.34 -4.24 3.30
CA VAL A 67 -13.92 -4.54 3.14
C VAL A 67 -13.41 -3.88 1.86
N LEU A 68 -12.31 -3.16 1.99
CA LEU A 68 -11.65 -2.48 0.89
C LEU A 68 -10.66 -3.45 0.23
N THR A 69 -11.18 -4.35 -0.59
CA THR A 69 -10.39 -5.43 -1.21
C THR A 69 -9.19 -4.89 -1.98
N GLY A 70 -8.02 -5.46 -1.73
CA GLY A 70 -6.75 -5.06 -2.33
C GLY A 70 -6.09 -3.87 -1.64
N SER A 71 -6.64 -3.36 -0.53
CA SER A 71 -6.07 -2.23 0.20
C SER A 71 -4.78 -2.57 0.93
N GLN A 72 -4.61 -3.82 1.31
CA GLN A 72 -3.52 -4.27 2.17
C GLN A 72 -3.45 -3.50 3.50
N ASN A 73 -2.69 -4.01 4.46
CA ASN A 73 -2.58 -3.41 5.81
C ASN A 73 -1.73 -2.13 5.88
N ARG A 74 -1.13 -1.69 4.78
CA ARG A 74 -0.20 -0.55 4.72
C ARG A 74 -0.57 0.49 3.66
N MET A 75 -1.82 0.53 3.24
CA MET A 75 -2.28 1.58 2.35
C MET A 75 -2.21 2.95 3.04
N LYS A 76 -1.90 3.99 2.29
CA LYS A 76 -2.07 5.38 2.70
C LYS A 76 -3.26 5.97 1.95
N LEU A 77 -4.27 6.38 2.69
CA LEU A 77 -5.44 7.05 2.13
C LEU A 77 -5.10 8.49 1.78
N LEU A 78 -5.51 8.94 0.59
CA LEU A 78 -5.43 10.32 0.16
C LEU A 78 -6.78 11.04 0.36
N ASP A 79 -7.83 10.49 -0.23
CA ASP A 79 -9.20 10.99 -0.10
C ASP A 79 -10.22 9.90 -0.38
N VAL A 80 -11.49 10.17 -0.02
CA VAL A 80 -12.64 9.29 -0.28
C VAL A 80 -13.74 10.13 -0.92
N VAL A 81 -14.27 9.63 -2.02
CA VAL A 81 -15.34 10.28 -2.79
C VAL A 81 -16.54 9.35 -2.89
N ASN A 82 -17.72 9.89 -2.65
CA ASN A 82 -18.96 9.24 -3.03
C ASN A 82 -19.30 9.69 -4.47
N ASP A 83 -18.92 8.86 -5.45
CA ASP A 83 -19.09 9.19 -6.87
C ASP A 83 -20.57 9.25 -7.30
N THR A 84 -21.47 8.56 -6.58
CA THR A 84 -22.92 8.60 -6.87
C THR A 84 -23.56 9.91 -6.44
N SER A 85 -23.01 10.54 -5.40
CA SER A 85 -23.55 11.78 -4.81
C SER A 85 -22.68 13.02 -5.05
N ASP A 86 -21.55 12.87 -5.75
CA ASP A 86 -20.63 13.94 -6.14
C ASP A 86 -20.05 14.75 -4.98
N TRP A 87 -19.68 14.10 -3.84
CA TRP A 87 -19.01 14.76 -2.74
C TRP A 87 -17.87 13.96 -2.13
N PHE A 88 -16.95 14.69 -1.46
CA PHE A 88 -15.91 14.10 -0.64
C PHE A 88 -16.49 13.64 0.70
N MET A 89 -16.19 12.40 1.08
CA MET A 89 -16.54 11.88 2.40
C MET A 89 -15.56 12.40 3.46
N GLN A 90 -16.04 12.59 4.68
CA GLN A 90 -15.24 13.07 5.79
C GLN A 90 -14.88 11.93 6.74
N TYR A 91 -13.60 11.90 7.14
CA TYR A 91 -13.16 10.97 8.18
C TYR A 91 -13.78 11.35 9.54
N ARG A 92 -14.22 10.31 10.26
CA ARG A 92 -14.62 10.41 11.67
C ARG A 92 -13.93 9.30 12.44
N GLY A 93 -13.53 9.59 13.70
CA GLY A 93 -12.94 8.56 14.55
C GLY A 93 -13.96 7.49 14.95
N SER A 94 -13.49 6.27 15.24
CA SER A 94 -14.32 5.12 15.61
C SER A 94 -15.30 5.42 16.75
N ARG A 95 -14.84 6.13 17.79
CA ARG A 95 -15.73 6.53 18.90
C ARG A 95 -16.92 7.38 18.45
N TRP A 96 -16.71 8.28 17.45
CA TRP A 96 -17.81 9.06 16.90
C TRP A 96 -18.78 8.18 16.12
N MET A 97 -18.24 7.22 15.34
CA MET A 97 -19.05 6.27 14.58
C MET A 97 -19.88 5.39 15.53
N ASP A 98 -19.27 4.84 16.57
CA ASP A 98 -19.96 4.03 17.59
C ASP A 98 -21.12 4.82 18.21
N ASN A 99 -20.86 6.06 18.66
CA ASN A 99 -21.92 6.91 19.21
C ASN A 99 -23.05 7.19 18.20
N ALA A 100 -22.72 7.38 16.92
CA ALA A 100 -23.71 7.63 15.89
C ALA A 100 -24.59 6.39 15.60
N PHE A 101 -24.03 5.19 15.71
CA PHE A 101 -24.75 3.92 15.55
C PHE A 101 -25.49 3.47 16.81
N LEU A 102 -25.12 3.95 18.00
CA LEU A 102 -25.82 3.67 19.28
C LEU A 102 -27.18 4.40 19.40
N ILE A 103 -27.49 5.30 18.49
CA ILE A 103 -28.79 5.96 18.43
C ILE A 103 -29.86 4.90 18.10
N GLU A 104 -30.98 4.94 18.80
CA GLU A 104 -32.07 3.95 18.67
C GLU A 104 -32.55 3.77 17.21
N THR A 105 -32.53 4.85 16.43
CA THR A 105 -32.87 4.82 14.99
C THR A 105 -31.79 5.58 14.22
N PRO A 106 -30.68 4.93 13.84
CA PRO A 106 -29.64 5.58 13.05
C PRO A 106 -30.21 6.07 11.71
N PRO A 107 -29.84 7.25 11.24
CA PRO A 107 -30.31 7.76 9.96
C PRO A 107 -29.83 6.87 8.80
N ILE A 108 -30.69 6.73 7.81
CA ILE A 108 -30.43 6.02 6.55
C ILE A 108 -30.31 7.05 5.44
N GLY A 109 -29.38 6.87 4.52
CA GLY A 109 -29.17 7.79 3.40
C GLY A 109 -27.81 7.67 2.74
N ALA A 110 -27.49 8.64 1.90
CA ALA A 110 -26.18 8.67 1.21
C ALA A 110 -25.02 8.81 2.20
N PRO A 111 -23.99 7.94 2.14
CA PRO A 111 -22.83 7.99 3.03
C PRO A 111 -22.05 9.31 2.90
N GLN A 112 -21.78 9.95 4.02
CA GLN A 112 -21.03 11.21 4.11
C GLN A 112 -19.75 11.07 4.95
N PHE A 113 -19.75 10.14 5.89
CA PHE A 113 -18.63 9.91 6.82
C PHE A 113 -18.12 8.50 6.68
N TYR A 114 -16.84 8.32 6.96
CA TYR A 114 -16.19 7.01 7.01
C TYR A 114 -15.23 6.91 8.20
N SER A 115 -14.96 5.69 8.62
CA SER A 115 -13.94 5.33 9.60
C SER A 115 -13.34 3.97 9.26
N PHE A 116 -12.05 3.78 9.55
CA PHE A 116 -11.47 2.45 9.45
C PHE A 116 -11.72 1.66 10.75
N ASN A 117 -12.08 0.39 10.59
CA ASN A 117 -12.43 -0.51 11.70
C ASN A 117 -11.61 -1.81 11.66
N GLY A 118 -10.29 -1.67 11.51
CA GLY A 118 -9.38 -2.81 11.50
C GLY A 118 -9.12 -3.38 10.10
N VAL A 119 -8.74 -4.65 10.06
CA VAL A 119 -8.44 -5.40 8.82
C VAL A 119 -9.13 -6.76 8.85
N ASP A 120 -9.42 -7.30 7.68
CA ASP A 120 -9.97 -8.64 7.53
C ASP A 120 -8.88 -9.73 7.63
N ALA A 121 -9.26 -11.01 7.43
CA ALA A 121 -8.35 -12.14 7.48
C ALA A 121 -7.29 -12.13 6.35
N ASN A 122 -7.51 -11.39 5.27
CA ASN A 122 -6.57 -11.23 4.16
C ASN A 122 -5.62 -10.03 4.37
N GLY A 123 -5.84 -9.23 5.41
CA GLY A 123 -5.10 -8.01 5.68
C GLY A 123 -5.65 -6.79 4.96
N ASP A 124 -6.84 -6.88 4.36
CA ASP A 124 -7.51 -5.76 3.72
C ASP A 124 -8.26 -4.91 4.75
N ASN A 125 -8.24 -3.60 4.58
CA ASN A 125 -8.85 -2.67 5.53
C ASN A 125 -10.37 -2.76 5.52
N ALA A 126 -10.97 -2.83 6.71
CA ALA A 126 -12.40 -2.69 6.92
C ALA A 126 -12.76 -1.20 7.12
N VAL A 127 -13.83 -0.76 6.51
CA VAL A 127 -14.32 0.62 6.57
C VAL A 127 -15.79 0.66 6.95
N ASP A 128 -16.12 1.49 7.92
CA ASP A 128 -17.48 1.81 8.30
C ASP A 128 -17.90 3.11 7.63
N VAL A 129 -19.15 3.17 7.16
CA VAL A 129 -19.72 4.35 6.52
C VAL A 129 -20.99 4.79 7.23
N TYR A 130 -21.23 6.10 7.26
CA TYR A 130 -22.36 6.72 7.93
C TYR A 130 -22.89 7.91 7.11
N PRO A 131 -24.21 8.13 7.01
CA PRO A 131 -25.32 7.25 7.42
C PRO A 131 -25.27 5.86 6.80
N LYS A 132 -26.08 4.91 7.32
CA LYS A 132 -26.27 3.62 6.66
C LYS A 132 -26.85 3.85 5.26
N PRO A 133 -26.28 3.24 4.21
CA PRO A 133 -26.76 3.41 2.85
C PRO A 133 -28.24 2.98 2.70
N ASP A 134 -29.03 3.80 2.02
CA ASP A 134 -30.40 3.48 1.59
C ASP A 134 -30.46 2.86 0.19
N GLY A 135 -29.32 2.76 -0.48
CA GLY A 135 -29.18 2.22 -1.81
C GLY A 135 -27.74 1.89 -2.18
N VAL A 136 -27.50 1.71 -3.47
CA VAL A 136 -26.18 1.45 -4.02
C VAL A 136 -25.47 2.77 -4.33
N TYR A 137 -24.37 3.02 -3.64
CA TYR A 137 -23.46 4.15 -3.87
C TYR A 137 -22.09 3.62 -4.25
N GLN A 138 -21.44 4.26 -5.22
CA GLN A 138 -20.06 3.97 -5.58
C GLN A 138 -19.14 4.85 -4.73
N LEU A 139 -18.41 4.22 -3.83
CA LEU A 139 -17.43 4.89 -2.99
C LEU A 139 -16.05 4.65 -3.57
N ARG A 140 -15.32 5.72 -3.84
CA ARG A 140 -13.98 5.70 -4.42
C ARG A 140 -12.96 6.13 -3.38
N PHE A 141 -11.99 5.27 -3.13
CA PHE A 141 -10.87 5.50 -2.22
C PHE A 141 -9.61 5.72 -3.07
N ASN A 142 -9.11 6.95 -3.09
CA ASN A 142 -7.83 7.27 -3.72
C ASN A 142 -6.73 6.99 -2.71
N VAL A 143 -5.83 6.08 -3.04
CA VAL A 143 -4.84 5.54 -2.10
C VAL A 143 -3.45 5.46 -2.73
N VAL A 144 -2.44 5.41 -1.88
CA VAL A 144 -1.08 5.00 -2.24
C VAL A 144 -0.89 3.58 -1.72
N LEU A 145 -0.60 2.65 -2.61
CA LEU A 145 -0.35 1.26 -2.26
C LEU A 145 1.11 0.90 -2.51
N ARG A 146 1.71 0.21 -1.53
CA ARG A 146 3.00 -0.41 -1.72
C ARG A 146 2.86 -1.55 -2.72
N THR A 147 3.84 -1.70 -3.62
CA THR A 147 3.89 -2.85 -4.52
C THR A 147 4.38 -4.10 -3.79
N ALA A 148 3.95 -5.28 -4.25
CA ALA A 148 4.46 -6.55 -3.74
C ALA A 148 5.98 -6.64 -3.88
N ASP A 149 6.61 -7.46 -3.04
CA ASP A 149 8.05 -7.71 -3.17
C ASP A 149 8.36 -8.33 -4.54
N PHE A 150 9.54 -8.02 -5.03
CA PHE A 150 10.01 -8.64 -6.26
C PHE A 150 10.26 -10.13 -6.05
N THR A 151 9.75 -10.95 -6.95
CA THR A 151 9.96 -12.40 -7.00
C THR A 151 10.61 -12.82 -8.31
N GLU A 152 10.26 -12.14 -9.39
CA GLU A 152 10.75 -12.45 -10.73
C GLU A 152 11.79 -11.42 -11.19
N ASP A 153 12.81 -11.87 -11.93
CA ASP A 153 13.88 -11.03 -12.47
C ASP A 153 13.38 -9.84 -13.31
N THR A 154 12.20 -9.98 -13.90
CA THR A 154 11.54 -9.00 -14.77
C THR A 154 10.65 -8.01 -14.04
N ASP A 155 10.40 -8.20 -12.75
CA ASP A 155 9.57 -7.29 -11.94
C ASP A 155 10.13 -5.87 -12.01
N LYS A 156 9.24 -4.89 -12.11
CA LYS A 156 9.62 -3.50 -12.32
C LYS A 156 9.39 -2.64 -11.07
N LEU A 157 10.39 -1.84 -10.75
CA LEU A 157 10.28 -0.83 -9.68
C LEU A 157 9.38 0.33 -10.13
N GLY A 158 8.38 0.67 -9.31
CA GLY A 158 7.51 1.83 -9.50
C GLY A 158 8.11 3.13 -8.92
N ALA A 159 8.90 3.04 -7.84
CA ALA A 159 9.58 4.17 -7.23
C ALA A 159 10.90 4.53 -7.95
N PRO A 160 11.52 5.70 -7.66
CA PRO A 160 12.85 6.03 -8.18
C PRO A 160 13.91 4.99 -7.79
N SER A 161 14.72 4.58 -8.75
CA SER A 161 15.72 3.50 -8.54
C SER A 161 16.96 3.95 -7.76
N SER A 162 17.36 5.22 -7.85
CA SER A 162 18.57 5.71 -7.21
C SER A 162 18.61 5.50 -5.69
N PRO A 163 17.60 5.94 -4.90
CA PRO A 163 17.59 5.72 -3.46
C PRO A 163 17.53 4.23 -3.08
N VAL A 164 16.81 3.40 -3.86
CA VAL A 164 16.74 1.95 -3.63
C VAL A 164 18.12 1.33 -3.78
N ILE A 165 18.84 1.63 -4.86
CA ILE A 165 20.18 1.11 -5.10
C ILE A 165 21.17 1.59 -4.01
N GLN A 166 21.09 2.86 -3.62
CA GLN A 166 21.98 3.41 -2.58
C GLN A 166 21.75 2.72 -1.24
N LEU A 167 20.49 2.58 -0.83
CA LEU A 167 20.14 1.93 0.44
C LEU A 167 20.51 0.45 0.42
N ALA A 168 20.20 -0.28 -0.65
CA ALA A 168 20.58 -1.69 -0.78
C ALA A 168 22.09 -1.88 -0.78
N THR A 169 22.86 -0.97 -1.42
CA THR A 169 24.32 -0.99 -1.37
C THR A 169 24.83 -0.76 0.06
N ALA A 170 24.23 0.17 0.80
CA ALA A 170 24.61 0.42 2.20
C ALA A 170 24.33 -0.80 3.10
N LEU A 171 23.19 -1.50 2.88
CA LEU A 171 22.86 -2.73 3.59
C LEU A 171 23.88 -3.84 3.28
N GLY A 172 24.25 -4.03 2.00
CA GLY A 172 25.25 -5.00 1.59
C GLY A 172 26.67 -4.68 2.10
N ALA A 173 27.07 -3.41 2.13
CA ALA A 173 28.34 -2.99 2.72
C ALA A 173 28.37 -3.23 4.24
N ARG A 174 27.27 -2.93 4.93
CA ARG A 174 27.14 -3.19 6.36
C ARG A 174 27.23 -4.67 6.71
N GLU A 175 26.61 -5.54 5.92
CA GLU A 175 26.67 -7.00 6.10
C GLU A 175 28.13 -7.49 6.02
N ARG A 176 28.94 -6.91 5.14
CA ARG A 176 30.37 -7.22 5.02
C ARG A 176 31.26 -6.64 6.12
N GLY A 177 30.70 -5.87 7.05
CA GLY A 177 31.45 -5.18 8.08
C GLY A 177 32.21 -3.93 7.60
N GLU A 178 31.89 -3.42 6.40
CA GLU A 178 32.41 -2.18 5.84
C GLU A 178 31.68 -0.94 6.40
N THR A 179 31.50 -0.89 7.72
CA THR A 179 30.88 0.27 8.40
C THR A 179 32.00 1.32 8.61
N GLN A 180 31.89 2.43 7.89
CA GLN A 180 32.57 3.68 8.25
C GLN A 180 31.65 4.56 9.07
#